data_04aeec55ffaf0cf7b5d1ddaec882aea4
#
_entry.id   04aeec55ffaf0cf7b5d1ddaec882aea4
#
_cell.length_a   1.000
_cell.length_b   1.000
_cell.length_c   1.000
_cell.angle_alpha   90.00
_cell.angle_beta   90.00
_cell.angle_gamma   90.00
#
_symmetry.space_group_name_H-M   'P 1'
#
loop_
_entity.id
_entity.type
_entity.pdbx_description
1 polymer ?
#
loop_
_entity_poly.entity_id
_entity_poly.type
_entity_poly.pdbx_seq_one_letter_code
_entity_poly.pdbx_strand_id
1 'polypeptide(L)'
;MQWYYEYLKLIRDGKPVSVEVKQALDRIPEYLNRFDYNPAYPNAIIKFIESFIYLQKGDLDENKPMQLEIEQKFWIELFGFVYKGTNQQVINDIGLILGAGSGKSTFMAALSLAVMIVGSYKGNDVIVLSNSVKQSHETFRTASEMAKDERSILYDLKKKDLLAPILGKIKYTPTNSQIEIRAMDNNTLDGTNVRLAIFDEFHSYHVNVIENVRKSSATKRKKTGFTTVYISTNGQVRDAVFDEYYRRWEKILTSEIEDWTTFPMIYKMDDIEEVTHPELYEKAMPFVNSISDPRIIKSLLDKTQGNPVAQAEILAKSFNIPQSSFNALFTTEELEGTLEEMDIEWGNEVTIGSDFSAVDDLTAISIMWRNGQALRTKNFAFLPENTFQNKTTKEQRQYYAKFINEGSLTLMKGAEINQDEVYNWLDEYIQTHGLSVLGFAGDAYFSKAYQRNIERDYGENYYTKVRQNAMTLSAPLKTVKARIAGHEFQSDDELLLWSLNNLRVKIDANNNIYPNKQKAVDKIDPVLATIQAYIVWEQQDDNTGLMW
;
A
#
# COMPACT_ATOMS: atom_id res chain seq x y z
N MET A 1 -34.26 0.41 -8.98
CA MET A 1 -32.87 0.84 -9.30
C MET A 1 -32.76 1.08 -10.80
N GLN A 2 -32.97 2.31 -11.22
CA GLN A 2 -32.92 2.70 -12.64
C GLN A 2 -31.49 2.56 -13.20
N TRP A 3 -30.51 3.12 -12.49
CA TRP A 3 -29.13 3.25 -12.97
C TRP A 3 -28.36 1.93 -12.97
N TYR A 4 -28.71 1.00 -12.09
CA TYR A 4 -28.24 -0.37 -12.18
C TYR A 4 -28.63 -1.02 -13.52
N TYR A 5 -29.91 -0.90 -13.95
CA TYR A 5 -30.33 -1.48 -15.21
C TYR A 5 -29.75 -0.78 -16.43
N GLU A 6 -29.58 0.55 -16.37
CA GLU A 6 -28.89 1.28 -17.43
C GLU A 6 -27.40 0.88 -17.52
N TYR A 7 -26.74 0.64 -16.38
CA TYR A 7 -25.37 0.14 -16.38
C TYR A 7 -25.26 -1.26 -16.99
N LEU A 8 -26.14 -2.19 -16.63
CA LEU A 8 -26.22 -3.51 -17.26
C LEU A 8 -26.48 -3.43 -18.77
N LYS A 9 -27.23 -2.42 -19.22
CA LYS A 9 -27.47 -2.17 -20.64
C LYS A 9 -26.19 -1.72 -21.33
N LEU A 10 -25.43 -0.80 -20.77
CA LEU A 10 -24.13 -0.39 -21.32
C LEU A 10 -23.18 -1.58 -21.48
N ILE A 11 -23.12 -2.48 -20.49
CA ILE A 11 -22.28 -3.68 -20.56
C ILE A 11 -22.75 -4.62 -21.70
N ARG A 12 -24.05 -4.82 -21.86
CA ARG A 12 -24.61 -5.60 -22.99
C ARG A 12 -24.33 -4.97 -24.34
N ASP A 13 -24.30 -3.64 -24.39
CA ASP A 13 -24.01 -2.87 -25.61
C ASP A 13 -22.51 -2.79 -25.92
N GLY A 14 -21.67 -3.47 -25.10
CA GLY A 14 -20.24 -3.66 -25.36
C GLY A 14 -19.29 -2.88 -24.48
N LYS A 15 -19.76 -2.16 -23.44
CA LYS A 15 -18.86 -1.48 -22.49
C LYS A 15 -18.02 -2.51 -21.73
N PRO A 16 -16.68 -2.45 -21.83
CA PRO A 16 -15.80 -3.37 -21.10
C PRO A 16 -15.81 -3.05 -19.60
N VAL A 17 -15.88 -4.08 -18.77
CA VAL A 17 -15.77 -3.98 -17.32
C VAL A 17 -14.90 -5.11 -16.77
N SER A 18 -14.25 -4.89 -15.63
CA SER A 18 -13.45 -5.92 -14.94
C SER A 18 -14.30 -7.08 -14.43
N VAL A 19 -13.67 -8.19 -14.12
CA VAL A 19 -14.32 -9.34 -13.50
C VAL A 19 -14.97 -8.94 -12.17
N GLU A 20 -14.29 -8.15 -11.35
CA GLU A 20 -14.77 -7.71 -10.04
C GLU A 20 -15.98 -6.79 -10.14
N VAL A 21 -16.03 -5.92 -11.15
CA VAL A 21 -17.23 -5.10 -11.41
C VAL A 21 -18.43 -5.98 -11.78
N LYS A 22 -18.25 -7.02 -12.60
CA LYS A 22 -19.32 -7.99 -12.90
C LYS A 22 -19.79 -8.69 -11.64
N GLN A 23 -18.87 -9.21 -10.84
CA GLN A 23 -19.19 -9.87 -9.56
C GLN A 23 -19.97 -8.94 -8.62
N ALA A 24 -19.58 -7.64 -8.54
CA ALA A 24 -20.31 -6.66 -7.74
C ALA A 24 -21.75 -6.45 -8.24
N LEU A 25 -21.93 -6.32 -9.54
CA LEU A 25 -23.27 -6.15 -10.15
C LEU A 25 -24.14 -7.40 -9.97
N ASP A 26 -23.55 -8.59 -10.04
CA ASP A 26 -24.26 -9.88 -9.84
C ASP A 26 -24.79 -10.04 -8.40
N ARG A 27 -24.31 -9.27 -7.43
CA ARG A 27 -24.84 -9.24 -6.05
C ARG A 27 -26.14 -8.45 -5.92
N ILE A 28 -26.44 -7.51 -6.82
CA ILE A 28 -27.61 -6.62 -6.70
C ILE A 28 -28.95 -7.36 -6.64
N PRO A 29 -29.21 -8.41 -7.45
CA PRO A 29 -30.45 -9.18 -7.32
C PRO A 29 -30.69 -9.74 -5.91
N GLU A 30 -29.62 -10.19 -5.24
CA GLU A 30 -29.73 -10.70 -3.88
C GLU A 30 -29.96 -9.57 -2.86
N TYR A 31 -29.35 -8.39 -3.05
CA TYR A 31 -29.68 -7.20 -2.25
C TYR A 31 -31.18 -6.84 -2.37
N LEU A 32 -31.74 -6.86 -3.59
CA LEU A 32 -33.17 -6.58 -3.82
C LEU A 32 -34.08 -7.63 -3.21
N ASN A 33 -33.61 -8.87 -3.07
CA ASN A 33 -34.35 -9.93 -2.39
C ASN A 33 -34.32 -9.79 -0.85
N ARG A 34 -33.16 -9.42 -0.31
CA ARG A 34 -32.93 -9.37 1.14
C ARG A 34 -33.39 -8.08 1.80
N PHE A 35 -33.33 -6.96 1.10
CA PHE A 35 -33.50 -5.61 1.65
C PHE A 35 -34.55 -4.82 0.87
N ASP A 36 -35.09 -3.78 1.49
CA ASP A 36 -35.93 -2.80 0.79
C ASP A 36 -35.04 -1.79 0.05
N TYR A 37 -35.57 -1.24 -1.05
CA TYR A 37 -34.89 -0.18 -1.80
C TYR A 37 -35.74 1.09 -1.81
N ASN A 38 -35.17 2.18 -1.25
CA ASN A 38 -35.80 3.50 -1.23
C ASN A 38 -35.02 4.46 -2.15
N PRO A 39 -35.56 4.82 -3.33
CA PRO A 39 -34.89 5.69 -4.29
C PRO A 39 -34.90 7.16 -3.92
N ALA A 40 -35.66 7.59 -2.90
CA ALA A 40 -35.89 9.01 -2.62
C ALA A 40 -34.60 9.77 -2.32
N TYR A 41 -33.74 9.20 -1.45
CA TYR A 41 -32.47 9.83 -1.07
C TYR A 41 -31.43 9.81 -2.19
N PRO A 42 -31.13 8.67 -2.85
CA PRO A 42 -30.27 8.64 -4.04
C PRO A 42 -30.70 9.63 -5.14
N ASN A 43 -32.00 9.61 -5.50
CA ASN A 43 -32.50 10.51 -6.55
C ASN A 43 -32.39 11.99 -6.18
N ALA A 44 -32.55 12.33 -4.90
CA ALA A 44 -32.36 13.70 -4.43
C ALA A 44 -30.89 14.14 -4.54
N ILE A 45 -29.93 13.26 -4.23
CA ILE A 45 -28.48 13.52 -4.40
C ILE A 45 -28.15 13.73 -5.89
N ILE A 46 -28.57 12.80 -6.77
CA ILE A 46 -28.32 12.88 -8.21
C ILE A 46 -28.90 14.18 -8.76
N LYS A 47 -30.18 14.46 -8.47
CA LYS A 47 -30.85 15.66 -8.92
C LYS A 47 -30.16 16.93 -8.44
N PHE A 48 -29.69 16.96 -7.19
CA PHE A 48 -28.98 18.10 -6.64
C PHE A 48 -27.67 18.36 -7.39
N ILE A 49 -26.87 17.31 -7.61
CA ILE A 49 -25.60 17.43 -8.34
C ILE A 49 -25.86 17.94 -9.77
N GLU A 50 -26.75 17.29 -10.50
CA GLU A 50 -27.04 17.62 -11.91
C GLU A 50 -27.81 18.93 -12.11
N SER A 51 -28.31 19.54 -11.04
CA SER A 51 -29.02 20.83 -11.13
C SER A 51 -28.17 22.00 -10.65
N PHE A 52 -27.24 21.78 -9.71
CA PHE A 52 -26.64 22.89 -8.96
C PHE A 52 -25.11 22.85 -8.83
N ILE A 53 -24.46 21.76 -9.19
CA ILE A 53 -23.00 21.65 -9.11
C ILE A 53 -22.40 21.93 -10.49
N TYR A 54 -21.43 22.84 -10.56
CA TYR A 54 -20.70 23.17 -11.76
C TYR A 54 -19.25 22.70 -11.65
N LEU A 55 -18.71 22.15 -12.75
CA LEU A 55 -17.32 21.75 -12.83
C LEU A 55 -16.42 22.98 -12.76
N GLN A 56 -15.32 22.86 -12.04
CA GLN A 56 -14.38 23.95 -11.78
C GLN A 56 -13.14 23.87 -12.68
N LYS A 57 -12.92 22.74 -13.35
CA LYS A 57 -11.78 22.48 -14.23
C LYS A 57 -12.20 21.52 -15.34
N GLY A 58 -11.57 21.63 -16.50
CA GLY A 58 -11.76 20.76 -17.67
C GLY A 58 -12.32 21.51 -18.88
N ASP A 59 -12.32 20.84 -20.02
CA ASP A 59 -12.80 21.36 -21.31
C ASP A 59 -14.33 21.21 -21.50
N LEU A 60 -15.05 20.96 -20.41
CA LEU A 60 -16.49 20.71 -20.45
C LEU A 60 -17.27 22.02 -20.56
N ASP A 61 -18.48 21.94 -21.13
CA ASP A 61 -19.38 23.09 -21.36
C ASP A 61 -19.59 23.90 -20.06
N GLU A 62 -18.88 25.02 -19.94
CA GLU A 62 -18.78 25.82 -18.72
C GLU A 62 -20.15 26.35 -18.22
N ASN A 63 -21.18 26.28 -19.05
CA ASN A 63 -22.49 26.86 -18.76
C ASN A 63 -23.53 25.84 -18.27
N LYS A 64 -23.17 24.57 -18.13
CA LYS A 64 -24.09 23.53 -17.65
C LYS A 64 -23.64 22.92 -16.32
N PRO A 65 -24.58 22.56 -15.45
CA PRO A 65 -24.26 21.76 -14.27
C PRO A 65 -23.61 20.43 -14.65
N MET A 66 -22.81 19.91 -13.74
CA MET A 66 -22.16 18.61 -13.86
C MET A 66 -23.19 17.53 -14.18
N GLN A 67 -22.94 16.76 -15.23
CA GLN A 67 -23.74 15.56 -15.53
C GLN A 67 -22.96 14.34 -15.01
N LEU A 68 -23.67 13.52 -14.25
CA LEU A 68 -23.09 12.29 -13.70
C LEU A 68 -23.10 11.17 -14.74
N GLU A 69 -22.03 10.41 -14.79
CA GLU A 69 -21.95 9.17 -15.54
C GLU A 69 -22.89 8.11 -14.93
N ILE A 70 -23.29 7.11 -15.73
CA ILE A 70 -24.23 6.07 -15.29
C ILE A 70 -23.68 5.31 -14.09
N GLU A 71 -22.40 4.99 -14.07
CA GLU A 71 -21.73 4.33 -12.97
C GLU A 71 -21.75 5.18 -11.69
N GLN A 72 -21.52 6.49 -11.80
CA GLN A 72 -21.59 7.40 -10.66
C GLN A 72 -23.01 7.46 -10.08
N LYS A 73 -24.02 7.47 -10.94
CA LYS A 73 -25.43 7.38 -10.52
C LYS A 73 -25.72 6.04 -9.85
N PHE A 74 -25.18 4.96 -10.38
CA PHE A 74 -25.30 3.63 -9.75
C PHE A 74 -24.63 3.60 -8.38
N TRP A 75 -23.42 4.17 -8.21
CA TRP A 75 -22.79 4.24 -6.89
C TRP A 75 -23.63 5.02 -5.87
N ILE A 76 -24.30 6.09 -6.32
CA ILE A 76 -25.24 6.82 -5.47
C ILE A 76 -26.50 5.98 -5.16
N GLU A 77 -26.98 5.16 -6.09
CA GLU A 77 -28.11 4.25 -5.84
C GLU A 77 -27.87 3.28 -4.67
N LEU A 78 -26.61 2.91 -4.40
CA LEU A 78 -26.27 2.04 -3.28
C LEU A 78 -26.71 2.61 -1.92
N PHE A 79 -26.82 3.92 -1.78
CA PHE A 79 -27.36 4.57 -0.57
C PHE A 79 -28.86 4.31 -0.34
N GLY A 80 -29.55 3.75 -1.32
CA GLY A 80 -30.99 3.46 -1.24
C GLY A 80 -31.35 2.13 -0.59
N PHE A 81 -30.39 1.23 -0.36
CA PHE A 81 -30.66 -0.03 0.32
C PHE A 81 -30.86 0.18 1.82
N VAL A 82 -32.03 -0.26 2.33
CA VAL A 82 -32.41 -0.14 3.74
C VAL A 82 -32.88 -1.49 4.28
N TYR A 83 -32.71 -1.71 5.58
CA TYR A 83 -33.25 -2.90 6.23
C TYR A 83 -34.80 -2.91 6.13
N LYS A 84 -35.39 -4.10 5.87
CA LYS A 84 -36.81 -4.26 5.64
C LYS A 84 -37.68 -3.57 6.70
N GLY A 85 -38.62 -2.77 6.24
CA GLY A 85 -39.54 -2.02 7.10
C GLY A 85 -38.90 -0.87 7.87
N THR A 86 -37.66 -0.45 7.51
CA THR A 86 -36.97 0.64 8.17
C THR A 86 -36.40 1.67 7.17
N ASN A 87 -35.85 2.79 7.68
CA ASN A 87 -35.07 3.72 6.90
C ASN A 87 -33.55 3.61 7.21
N GLN A 88 -33.15 2.56 7.93
CA GLN A 88 -31.75 2.36 8.30
C GLN A 88 -31.00 1.79 7.08
N GLN A 89 -29.97 2.49 6.66
CA GLN A 89 -29.15 2.09 5.52
C GLN A 89 -28.42 0.76 5.77
N VAL A 90 -28.35 -0.07 4.76
CA VAL A 90 -27.66 -1.37 4.80
C VAL A 90 -26.18 -1.21 4.46
N ILE A 91 -25.86 -0.57 3.32
CA ILE A 91 -24.50 -0.45 2.82
C ILE A 91 -23.80 0.69 3.55
N ASN A 92 -22.86 0.33 4.41
CA ASN A 92 -22.10 1.26 5.23
C ASN A 92 -20.69 1.53 4.70
N ASP A 93 -20.18 0.62 3.87
CA ASP A 93 -18.83 0.70 3.30
C ASP A 93 -18.90 0.51 1.78
N ILE A 94 -18.34 1.45 1.04
CA ILE A 94 -18.26 1.40 -0.42
C ILE A 94 -16.77 1.55 -0.80
N GLY A 95 -16.19 0.49 -1.39
CA GLY A 95 -14.85 0.53 -1.96
C GLY A 95 -14.91 0.94 -3.42
N LEU A 96 -14.24 2.04 -3.81
CA LEU A 96 -14.17 2.53 -5.18
C LEU A 96 -12.70 2.56 -5.63
N ILE A 97 -12.25 1.52 -6.28
CA ILE A 97 -10.89 1.44 -6.83
C ILE A 97 -10.96 1.76 -8.32
N LEU A 98 -10.41 2.90 -8.70
CA LEU A 98 -10.50 3.46 -10.05
C LEU A 98 -9.12 3.94 -10.50
N GLY A 99 -8.80 3.78 -11.78
CA GLY A 99 -7.58 4.33 -12.37
C GLY A 99 -7.44 5.84 -12.19
N ALA A 100 -6.21 6.33 -12.22
CA ALA A 100 -5.92 7.76 -12.16
C ALA A 100 -6.61 8.51 -13.32
N GLY A 101 -7.02 9.76 -13.08
CA GLY A 101 -7.72 10.55 -14.09
C GLY A 101 -9.22 10.27 -14.24
N SER A 102 -9.81 9.37 -13.41
CA SER A 102 -11.25 9.06 -13.45
C SER A 102 -12.16 10.06 -12.72
N GLY A 103 -11.72 11.29 -12.47
CA GLY A 103 -12.55 12.34 -11.84
C GLY A 103 -12.96 12.07 -10.39
N LYS A 104 -12.24 11.19 -9.68
CA LYS A 104 -12.52 10.74 -8.31
C LYS A 104 -12.79 11.91 -7.33
N SER A 105 -11.83 12.81 -7.20
CA SER A 105 -11.90 13.91 -6.23
C SER A 105 -13.03 14.90 -6.57
N THR A 106 -13.29 15.13 -7.85
CA THR A 106 -14.40 15.99 -8.31
C THR A 106 -15.75 15.38 -7.94
N PHE A 107 -15.93 14.07 -8.17
CA PHE A 107 -17.16 13.36 -7.79
C PHE A 107 -17.34 13.34 -6.27
N MET A 108 -16.29 13.10 -5.49
CA MET A 108 -16.37 13.13 -4.03
C MET A 108 -16.68 14.50 -3.47
N ALA A 109 -16.17 15.56 -4.09
CA ALA A 109 -16.50 16.94 -3.74
C ALA A 109 -18.00 17.23 -3.96
N ALA A 110 -18.53 16.88 -5.13
CA ALA A 110 -19.95 17.03 -5.47
C ALA A 110 -20.85 16.20 -4.54
N LEU A 111 -20.49 14.93 -4.29
CA LEU A 111 -21.21 14.04 -3.38
C LEU A 111 -21.22 14.59 -1.95
N SER A 112 -20.09 15.14 -1.48
CA SER A 112 -19.99 15.74 -0.13
C SER A 112 -20.97 16.90 0.06
N LEU A 113 -21.04 17.81 -0.91
CA LEU A 113 -21.96 18.93 -0.90
C LEU A 113 -23.40 18.46 -0.93
N ALA A 114 -23.73 17.50 -1.80
CA ALA A 114 -25.06 16.95 -1.93
C ALA A 114 -25.52 16.27 -0.63
N VAL A 115 -24.69 15.39 -0.04
CA VAL A 115 -25.00 14.69 1.22
C VAL A 115 -25.22 15.68 2.36
N MET A 116 -24.38 16.72 2.47
CA MET A 116 -24.49 17.74 3.51
C MET A 116 -25.83 18.50 3.42
N ILE A 117 -26.27 18.84 2.20
CA ILE A 117 -27.41 19.74 1.96
C ILE A 117 -28.74 18.99 1.82
N VAL A 118 -28.75 17.90 1.06
CA VAL A 118 -29.98 17.15 0.72
C VAL A 118 -30.49 16.30 1.90
N GLY A 119 -29.63 15.96 2.84
CA GLY A 119 -29.98 15.11 3.97
C GLY A 119 -31.16 15.67 4.78
N SER A 120 -32.19 14.84 5.03
CA SER A 120 -33.43 15.23 5.72
C SER A 120 -33.27 15.45 7.23
N TYR A 121 -32.08 15.22 7.79
CA TYR A 121 -31.81 15.26 9.22
C TYR A 121 -30.82 16.38 9.54
N LYS A 122 -30.78 16.78 10.83
CA LYS A 122 -29.76 17.71 11.33
C LYS A 122 -28.42 16.99 11.47
N GLY A 123 -27.32 17.70 11.23
CA GLY A 123 -25.97 17.20 11.40
C GLY A 123 -25.57 16.16 10.34
N ASN A 124 -25.83 16.42 9.06
CA ASN A 124 -25.32 15.59 7.97
C ASN A 124 -23.84 15.90 7.72
N ASP A 125 -23.01 15.66 8.73
CA ASP A 125 -21.59 15.96 8.65
C ASP A 125 -20.87 15.01 7.69
N VAL A 126 -19.94 15.58 6.96
CA VAL A 126 -19.04 14.88 6.04
C VAL A 126 -17.61 15.12 6.47
N ILE A 127 -16.80 14.08 6.55
CA ILE A 127 -15.35 14.21 6.73
C ILE A 127 -14.62 13.68 5.51
N VAL A 128 -13.58 14.40 5.12
CA VAL A 128 -12.62 13.95 4.11
C VAL A 128 -11.28 13.72 4.79
N LEU A 129 -10.79 12.50 4.70
CA LEU A 129 -9.53 12.08 5.30
C LEU A 129 -8.53 11.73 4.20
N SER A 130 -7.27 12.04 4.41
CA SER A 130 -6.16 11.54 3.61
C SER A 130 -4.88 11.48 4.45
N ASN A 131 -3.88 10.76 3.95
CA ASN A 131 -2.60 10.55 4.63
C ASN A 131 -1.80 11.86 4.82
N SER A 132 -2.04 12.88 4.00
CA SER A 132 -1.47 14.21 4.20
C SER A 132 -2.55 15.28 4.08
N VAL A 133 -2.45 16.31 4.93
CA VAL A 133 -3.32 17.50 4.87
C VAL A 133 -3.31 18.12 3.46
N LYS A 134 -2.18 18.04 2.74
CA LYS A 134 -2.05 18.60 1.39
C LYS A 134 -2.89 17.84 0.33
N GLN A 135 -3.08 16.53 0.47
CA GLN A 135 -3.87 15.71 -0.46
C GLN A 135 -5.38 15.83 -0.20
N SER A 136 -5.82 15.84 1.07
CA SER A 136 -7.23 16.08 1.41
C SER A 136 -7.70 17.49 1.03
N HIS A 137 -6.75 18.41 0.84
CA HIS A 137 -7.04 19.74 0.33
C HIS A 137 -7.60 19.75 -1.09
N GLU A 138 -7.30 18.77 -1.95
CA GLU A 138 -7.79 18.81 -3.34
C GLU A 138 -9.30 18.57 -3.43
N THR A 139 -9.80 17.49 -2.82
CA THR A 139 -11.24 17.20 -2.77
C THR A 139 -12.01 18.31 -2.04
N PHE A 140 -11.48 18.78 -0.92
CA PHE A 140 -12.10 19.88 -0.17
C PHE A 140 -12.04 21.22 -0.92
N ARG A 141 -10.91 21.56 -1.55
CA ARG A 141 -10.76 22.76 -2.34
C ARG A 141 -11.79 22.79 -3.48
N THR A 142 -11.90 21.67 -4.19
CA THR A 142 -12.90 21.52 -5.25
C THR A 142 -14.32 21.72 -4.71
N ALA A 143 -14.67 21.14 -3.56
CA ALA A 143 -15.96 21.36 -2.91
C ALA A 143 -16.15 22.84 -2.50
N SER A 144 -15.10 23.50 -2.01
CA SER A 144 -15.15 24.92 -1.66
C SER A 144 -15.29 25.84 -2.87
N GLU A 145 -14.64 25.50 -3.99
CA GLU A 145 -14.78 26.21 -5.26
C GLU A 145 -16.20 26.02 -5.83
N MET A 146 -16.74 24.80 -5.85
CA MET A 146 -18.14 24.51 -6.22
C MET A 146 -19.14 25.29 -5.37
N ALA A 147 -18.89 25.41 -4.06
CA ALA A 147 -19.74 26.17 -3.14
C ALA A 147 -19.69 27.70 -3.34
N LYS A 148 -18.68 28.18 -4.03
CA LYS A 148 -18.47 29.62 -4.33
C LYS A 148 -18.82 29.99 -5.77
N ASP A 149 -19.22 29.03 -6.59
CA ASP A 149 -19.51 29.23 -7.99
C ASP A 149 -20.77 30.08 -8.18
N GLU A 150 -20.65 31.23 -8.85
CA GLU A 150 -21.73 32.20 -9.03
C GLU A 150 -22.91 31.67 -9.86
N ARG A 151 -22.70 30.61 -10.63
CA ARG A 151 -23.73 29.92 -11.42
C ARG A 151 -24.62 29.01 -10.55
N SER A 152 -24.13 28.63 -9.37
CA SER A 152 -24.78 27.68 -8.46
C SER A 152 -25.70 28.35 -7.45
N ILE A 153 -26.81 27.70 -7.12
CA ILE A 153 -27.64 28.08 -5.96
C ILE A 153 -26.83 28.13 -4.65
N LEU A 154 -25.71 27.42 -4.60
CA LEU A 154 -24.82 27.42 -3.43
C LEU A 154 -24.23 28.79 -3.16
N TYR A 155 -23.97 29.59 -4.20
CA TYR A 155 -23.53 30.97 -4.08
C TYR A 155 -24.60 31.86 -3.46
N ASP A 156 -25.87 31.64 -3.82
CA ASP A 156 -26.98 32.37 -3.20
C ASP A 156 -27.17 32.01 -1.73
N LEU A 157 -26.98 30.72 -1.39
CA LEU A 157 -26.96 30.28 0.01
C LEU A 157 -25.81 30.92 0.78
N LYS A 158 -24.64 31.08 0.16
CA LYS A 158 -23.49 31.77 0.75
C LYS A 158 -23.80 33.26 0.97
N LYS A 159 -24.40 33.96 -0.01
CA LYS A 159 -24.81 35.37 0.14
C LYS A 159 -25.80 35.59 1.29
N LYS A 160 -26.59 34.58 1.61
CA LYS A 160 -27.58 34.61 2.71
C LYS A 160 -27.01 34.07 4.04
N ASP A 161 -25.70 33.88 4.15
CA ASP A 161 -25.01 33.30 5.32
C ASP A 161 -25.54 31.91 5.75
N LEU A 162 -26.20 31.21 4.85
CA LEU A 162 -26.68 29.84 5.08
C LEU A 162 -25.62 28.79 4.76
N LEU A 163 -24.66 29.12 3.88
CA LEU A 163 -23.51 28.32 3.52
C LEU A 163 -22.22 29.11 3.72
N ALA A 164 -21.30 28.60 4.52
CA ALA A 164 -20.05 29.29 4.85
C ALA A 164 -18.82 28.42 4.55
N PRO A 165 -18.20 28.57 3.35
CA PRO A 165 -16.90 27.99 3.06
C PRO A 165 -15.80 28.77 3.78
N ILE A 166 -15.25 28.20 4.84
CA ILE A 166 -14.17 28.76 5.65
C ILE A 166 -12.95 27.84 5.59
N LEU A 167 -11.82 28.26 6.17
CA LEU A 167 -10.61 27.47 6.15
C LEU A 167 -10.82 26.08 6.79
N GLY A 168 -10.63 25.02 5.99
CA GLY A 168 -10.77 23.64 6.43
C GLY A 168 -12.20 23.14 6.66
N LYS A 169 -13.22 24.00 6.51
CA LYS A 169 -14.63 23.64 6.73
C LYS A 169 -15.58 24.32 5.76
N ILE A 170 -16.67 23.63 5.41
CA ILE A 170 -17.84 24.23 4.76
C ILE A 170 -19.02 23.99 5.69
N LYS A 171 -19.61 25.04 6.24
CA LYS A 171 -20.75 24.95 7.15
C LYS A 171 -22.07 25.21 6.42
N TYR A 172 -23.09 24.41 6.72
CA TYR A 172 -24.46 24.60 6.27
C TYR A 172 -25.39 24.76 7.46
N THR A 173 -25.80 26.02 7.72
CA THR A 173 -26.52 26.42 8.94
C THR A 173 -27.92 25.81 9.08
N PRO A 174 -28.73 25.66 7.98
CA PRO A 174 -30.10 25.18 8.12
C PRO A 174 -30.25 23.81 8.77
N THR A 175 -29.30 22.91 8.55
CA THR A 175 -29.28 21.58 9.17
C THR A 175 -28.18 21.40 10.20
N ASN A 176 -27.42 22.46 10.51
CA ASN A 176 -26.24 22.41 11.36
C ASN A 176 -25.26 21.31 10.91
N SER A 177 -24.98 21.29 9.63
CA SER A 177 -24.10 20.29 8.98
C SER A 177 -22.81 20.94 8.49
N GLN A 178 -21.78 20.13 8.32
CA GLN A 178 -20.50 20.63 7.83
C GLN A 178 -19.74 19.58 7.00
N ILE A 179 -18.90 20.06 6.09
CA ILE A 179 -17.81 19.27 5.49
C ILE A 179 -16.52 19.71 6.18
N GLU A 180 -15.70 18.78 6.62
CA GLU A 180 -14.45 19.05 7.31
C GLU A 180 -13.33 18.16 6.80
N ILE A 181 -12.12 18.74 6.62
CA ILE A 181 -10.91 17.97 6.38
C ILE A 181 -10.35 17.54 7.74
N ARG A 182 -9.92 16.29 7.84
CA ARG A 182 -9.19 15.82 9.00
C ARG A 182 -7.92 15.07 8.60
N ALA A 183 -6.84 15.35 9.33
CA ALA A 183 -5.64 14.53 9.27
C ALA A 183 -5.89 13.20 9.99
N MET A 184 -5.14 12.18 9.60
CA MET A 184 -5.17 10.86 10.25
C MET A 184 -4.40 10.89 11.57
N ASP A 185 -5.03 11.41 12.61
CA ASP A 185 -4.55 11.34 13.98
C ASP A 185 -5.58 10.59 14.82
N ASN A 186 -5.17 9.49 15.45
CA ASN A 186 -6.03 8.66 16.30
C ASN A 186 -6.78 9.45 17.37
N ASN A 187 -6.16 10.49 17.92
CA ASN A 187 -6.75 11.29 18.99
C ASN A 187 -7.85 12.26 18.51
N THR A 188 -7.89 12.59 17.22
CA THR A 188 -8.84 13.57 16.66
C THR A 188 -10.10 12.93 16.06
N LEU A 189 -10.11 11.61 15.87
CA LEU A 189 -11.19 10.87 15.21
C LEU A 189 -12.19 10.26 16.20
N ASP A 190 -11.85 10.16 17.47
CA ASP A 190 -12.76 9.71 18.49
C ASP A 190 -13.93 10.70 18.68
N GLY A 191 -15.13 10.17 18.83
CA GLY A 191 -16.33 10.99 19.03
C GLY A 191 -16.99 11.52 17.75
N THR A 192 -16.48 11.20 16.54
CA THR A 192 -17.09 11.59 15.27
C THR A 192 -18.53 11.10 15.14
N ASN A 193 -19.37 11.90 14.49
CA ASN A 193 -20.77 11.56 14.20
C ASN A 193 -21.10 12.02 12.78
N VAL A 194 -20.57 11.30 11.80
CA VAL A 194 -20.66 11.70 10.41
C VAL A 194 -21.73 10.90 9.63
N ARG A 195 -22.28 11.53 8.62
CA ARG A 195 -23.17 10.89 7.64
C ARG A 195 -22.38 10.23 6.52
N LEU A 196 -21.25 10.86 6.15
CA LEU A 196 -20.35 10.38 5.11
C LEU A 196 -18.90 10.58 5.56
N ALA A 197 -18.10 9.52 5.50
CA ALA A 197 -16.66 9.58 5.64
C ALA A 197 -16.01 9.18 4.32
N ILE A 198 -15.09 9.99 3.81
CA ILE A 198 -14.36 9.73 2.57
C ILE A 198 -12.89 9.53 2.93
N PHE A 199 -12.38 8.34 2.64
CA PHE A 199 -10.97 8.00 2.72
C PHE A 199 -10.36 8.12 1.34
N ASP A 200 -9.75 9.29 1.06
CA ASP A 200 -9.16 9.61 -0.24
C ASP A 200 -7.71 9.11 -0.32
N GLU A 201 -7.30 8.63 -1.50
CA GLU A 201 -6.00 7.98 -1.73
C GLU A 201 -5.72 6.85 -0.73
N PHE A 202 -6.73 5.99 -0.52
CA PHE A 202 -6.74 4.97 0.52
C PHE A 202 -5.52 4.01 0.47
N HIS A 203 -4.93 3.79 -0.70
CA HIS A 203 -3.71 3.00 -0.86
C HIS A 203 -2.49 3.55 -0.08
N SER A 204 -2.54 4.82 0.33
CA SER A 204 -1.42 5.47 1.02
C SER A 204 -1.46 5.33 2.56
N TYR A 205 -2.46 4.64 3.10
CA TYR A 205 -2.72 4.57 4.54
C TYR A 205 -1.85 3.52 5.24
N HIS A 206 -1.12 3.94 6.26
CA HIS A 206 -0.24 3.08 7.06
C HIS A 206 -0.83 2.72 8.43
N VAL A 207 -1.86 3.43 8.88
CA VAL A 207 -2.48 3.23 10.21
C VAL A 207 -3.98 3.02 10.03
N ASN A 208 -4.51 2.01 10.69
CA ASN A 208 -5.94 1.72 10.66
C ASN A 208 -6.72 2.63 11.63
N VAL A 209 -7.08 3.82 11.14
CA VAL A 209 -7.96 4.78 11.87
C VAL A 209 -9.43 4.60 11.53
N ILE A 210 -9.76 3.70 10.63
CA ILE A 210 -11.09 3.50 10.05
C ILE A 210 -12.08 3.07 11.12
N GLU A 211 -11.65 2.14 11.99
CA GLU A 211 -12.50 1.58 13.04
C GLU A 211 -12.97 2.65 14.04
N ASN A 212 -12.16 3.67 14.32
CA ASN A 212 -12.55 4.76 15.23
C ASN A 212 -13.70 5.59 14.64
N VAL A 213 -13.63 5.92 13.33
CA VAL A 213 -14.69 6.63 12.61
C VAL A 213 -15.95 5.79 12.54
N ARG A 214 -15.83 4.50 12.19
CA ARG A 214 -16.96 3.56 12.05
C ARG A 214 -17.68 3.33 13.36
N LYS A 215 -16.97 2.96 14.43
CA LYS A 215 -17.57 2.72 15.75
C LYS A 215 -18.32 3.94 16.26
N SER A 216 -17.72 5.10 16.14
CA SER A 216 -18.31 6.35 16.62
C SER A 216 -19.57 6.75 15.85
N SER A 217 -19.59 6.60 14.53
CA SER A 217 -20.74 6.93 13.67
C SER A 217 -21.84 5.87 13.77
N ALA A 218 -21.51 4.58 13.79
CA ALA A 218 -22.46 3.49 13.91
C ALA A 218 -23.32 3.56 15.18
N THR A 219 -22.72 3.93 16.32
CA THR A 219 -23.43 4.02 17.59
C THR A 219 -24.40 5.19 17.65
N LYS A 220 -24.14 6.28 16.94
CA LYS A 220 -24.91 7.54 17.00
C LYS A 220 -25.98 7.65 15.92
N ARG A 221 -25.87 6.88 14.82
CA ARG A 221 -26.74 7.01 13.63
C ARG A 221 -27.64 5.81 13.35
N LYS A 222 -28.22 5.23 14.38
CA LYS A 222 -29.09 4.05 14.27
C LYS A 222 -30.29 4.21 13.32
N LYS A 223 -30.82 5.43 13.14
CA LYS A 223 -32.01 5.68 12.29
C LYS A 223 -31.68 6.09 10.86
N THR A 224 -30.54 6.72 10.64
CA THR A 224 -30.19 7.31 9.34
C THR A 224 -29.07 6.56 8.63
N GLY A 225 -28.31 5.76 9.37
CA GLY A 225 -27.08 5.14 8.90
C GLY A 225 -25.96 6.15 8.66
N PHE A 226 -24.82 5.63 8.29
CA PHE A 226 -23.64 6.37 7.81
C PHE A 226 -23.03 5.59 6.65
N THR A 227 -22.22 6.25 5.85
CA THR A 227 -21.46 5.58 4.78
C THR A 227 -20.01 5.98 4.84
N THR A 228 -19.14 5.01 4.70
CA THR A 228 -17.72 5.18 4.45
C THR A 228 -17.45 4.89 2.99
N VAL A 229 -16.80 5.81 2.29
CA VAL A 229 -16.33 5.61 0.92
C VAL A 229 -14.81 5.58 0.92
N TYR A 230 -14.26 4.47 0.49
CA TYR A 230 -12.83 4.28 0.27
C TYR A 230 -12.55 4.50 -1.20
N ILE A 231 -11.84 5.58 -1.54
CA ILE A 231 -11.54 5.88 -2.93
C ILE A 231 -10.04 5.89 -3.18
N SER A 232 -9.60 5.16 -4.20
CA SER A 232 -8.18 4.95 -4.46
C SER A 232 -7.90 4.51 -5.88
N THR A 233 -6.62 4.57 -6.26
CA THR A 233 -6.00 3.66 -7.22
C THR A 233 -5.44 2.46 -6.46
N ASN A 234 -4.93 1.45 -7.17
CA ASN A 234 -4.26 0.32 -6.53
C ASN A 234 -2.93 0.72 -5.85
N GLY A 235 -2.35 1.86 -6.26
CA GLY A 235 -1.13 2.41 -5.64
C GLY A 235 0.10 1.52 -5.77
N GLN A 236 1.16 1.91 -5.07
CA GLN A 236 2.45 1.20 -5.05
C GLN A 236 2.82 0.66 -3.66
N VAL A 237 2.09 1.06 -2.62
CA VAL A 237 2.32 0.60 -1.24
C VAL A 237 1.68 -0.76 -1.11
N ARG A 238 2.43 -1.74 -0.58
CA ARG A 238 1.98 -3.12 -0.36
C ARG A 238 2.08 -3.48 1.12
N ASP A 239 1.28 -4.50 1.50
CA ASP A 239 1.18 -5.03 2.86
C ASP A 239 0.81 -3.96 3.90
N ALA A 240 0.00 -3.00 3.46
CA ALA A 240 -0.58 -1.95 4.28
C ALA A 240 -2.09 -2.18 4.47
N VAL A 241 -2.72 -1.31 5.22
CA VAL A 241 -4.17 -1.35 5.50
C VAL A 241 -5.03 -1.54 4.23
N PHE A 242 -4.61 -0.92 3.12
CA PHE A 242 -5.29 -1.06 1.83
C PHE A 242 -5.33 -2.51 1.34
N ASP A 243 -4.22 -3.24 1.41
CA ASP A 243 -4.15 -4.62 0.90
C ASP A 243 -4.99 -5.58 1.74
N GLU A 244 -5.11 -5.33 3.07
CA GLU A 244 -6.01 -6.08 3.94
C GLU A 244 -7.48 -5.91 3.50
N TYR A 245 -7.90 -4.65 3.28
CA TYR A 245 -9.24 -4.34 2.80
C TYR A 245 -9.48 -4.87 1.39
N TYR A 246 -8.52 -4.72 0.49
CA TYR A 246 -8.61 -5.19 -0.89
C TYR A 246 -8.82 -6.71 -0.95
N ARG A 247 -7.99 -7.50 -0.26
CA ARG A 247 -8.15 -8.95 -0.15
C ARG A 247 -9.50 -9.35 0.46
N ARG A 248 -9.97 -8.62 1.46
CA ARG A 248 -11.31 -8.84 2.03
C ARG A 248 -12.40 -8.55 1.00
N TRP A 249 -12.28 -7.48 0.23
CA TRP A 249 -13.24 -7.13 -0.82
C TRP A 249 -13.31 -8.19 -1.92
N GLU A 250 -12.19 -8.72 -2.37
CA GLU A 250 -12.15 -9.84 -3.32
C GLU A 250 -12.90 -11.06 -2.77
N LYS A 251 -12.69 -11.42 -1.51
CA LYS A 251 -13.41 -12.52 -0.85
C LYS A 251 -14.92 -12.25 -0.70
N ILE A 252 -15.34 -11.00 -0.56
CA ILE A 252 -16.75 -10.62 -0.57
C ILE A 252 -17.33 -10.77 -1.99
N LEU A 253 -16.60 -10.39 -3.01
CA LEU A 253 -17.03 -10.51 -4.41
C LEU A 253 -17.12 -11.96 -4.87
N THR A 254 -16.22 -12.82 -4.43
CA THR A 254 -16.24 -14.28 -4.70
C THR A 254 -17.19 -15.05 -3.80
N SER A 255 -17.89 -14.38 -2.87
CA SER A 255 -18.81 -14.99 -1.88
C SER A 255 -18.11 -15.92 -0.87
N GLU A 256 -16.81 -15.85 -0.70
CA GLU A 256 -16.09 -16.53 0.38
C GLU A 256 -16.38 -15.89 1.75
N ILE A 257 -16.70 -14.60 1.76
CA ILE A 257 -17.15 -13.87 2.95
C ILE A 257 -18.56 -13.33 2.69
N GLU A 258 -19.52 -13.69 3.53
CA GLU A 258 -20.86 -13.11 3.50
C GLU A 258 -20.84 -11.77 4.25
N ASP A 259 -20.84 -10.65 3.51
CA ASP A 259 -20.94 -9.30 4.04
C ASP A 259 -21.84 -8.45 3.12
N TRP A 260 -23.00 -8.05 3.62
CA TRP A 260 -24.00 -7.23 2.90
C TRP A 260 -23.87 -5.74 3.25
N THR A 261 -23.03 -5.38 4.20
CA THR A 261 -22.80 -3.98 4.59
C THR A 261 -21.68 -3.33 3.80
N THR A 262 -20.90 -4.13 3.08
CA THR A 262 -19.77 -3.68 2.26
C THR A 262 -20.03 -3.94 0.78
N PHE A 263 -19.86 -2.92 -0.05
CA PHE A 263 -20.03 -3.00 -1.51
C PHE A 263 -18.77 -2.51 -2.22
N PRO A 264 -17.87 -3.41 -2.63
CA PRO A 264 -16.68 -3.03 -3.37
C PRO A 264 -16.95 -2.95 -4.88
N MET A 265 -16.40 -1.92 -5.52
CA MET A 265 -16.34 -1.72 -6.95
C MET A 265 -14.86 -1.57 -7.34
N ILE A 266 -14.30 -2.59 -7.96
CA ILE A 266 -12.88 -2.64 -8.30
C ILE A 266 -12.74 -2.60 -9.81
N TYR A 267 -12.39 -1.44 -10.32
CA TYR A 267 -12.12 -1.20 -11.73
C TYR A 267 -10.62 -1.42 -11.99
N LYS A 268 -10.29 -2.44 -12.75
CA LYS A 268 -8.90 -2.78 -13.09
C LYS A 268 -8.83 -3.47 -14.46
N MET A 269 -7.66 -3.56 -15.03
CA MET A 269 -7.40 -4.54 -16.09
C MET A 269 -7.35 -5.94 -15.48
N ASP A 270 -7.93 -6.92 -16.16
CA ASP A 270 -7.93 -8.31 -15.71
C ASP A 270 -6.60 -8.99 -16.01
N ASP A 271 -5.94 -8.58 -17.10
CA ASP A 271 -4.64 -9.07 -17.53
C ASP A 271 -3.70 -7.92 -17.93
N ILE A 272 -2.39 -8.14 -17.82
CA ILE A 272 -1.38 -7.16 -18.22
C ILE A 272 -1.36 -6.95 -19.74
N GLU A 273 -1.70 -7.97 -20.52
CA GLU A 273 -1.74 -7.87 -21.99
C GLU A 273 -2.83 -6.90 -22.47
N GLU A 274 -3.90 -6.72 -21.69
CA GLU A 274 -5.01 -5.82 -21.99
C GLU A 274 -4.57 -4.34 -22.06
N VAL A 275 -3.45 -3.96 -21.42
CA VAL A 275 -2.96 -2.57 -21.46
C VAL A 275 -2.47 -2.15 -22.86
N THR A 276 -2.27 -3.09 -23.77
CA THR A 276 -1.95 -2.80 -25.17
C THR A 276 -3.20 -2.45 -26.00
N HIS A 277 -4.41 -2.65 -25.43
CA HIS A 277 -5.71 -2.51 -26.05
C HIS A 277 -6.49 -1.30 -25.49
N PRO A 278 -6.37 -0.08 -26.08
CA PRO A 278 -7.03 1.12 -25.59
C PRO A 278 -8.56 1.02 -25.47
N GLU A 279 -9.19 0.18 -26.26
CA GLU A 279 -10.62 -0.10 -26.22
C GLU A 279 -11.08 -0.79 -24.91
N LEU A 280 -10.16 -1.39 -24.16
CA LEU A 280 -10.44 -2.03 -22.87
C LEU A 280 -10.20 -1.11 -21.67
N TYR A 281 -9.68 0.09 -21.85
CA TYR A 281 -9.27 0.97 -20.76
C TYR A 281 -10.41 1.36 -19.81
N GLU A 282 -11.67 1.31 -20.28
CA GLU A 282 -12.83 1.51 -19.39
C GLU A 282 -12.94 0.48 -18.27
N LYS A 283 -12.29 -0.69 -18.38
CA LYS A 283 -12.19 -1.65 -17.28
C LYS A 283 -11.57 -1.04 -16.02
N ALA A 284 -10.53 -0.24 -16.17
CA ALA A 284 -9.81 0.40 -15.08
C ALA A 284 -10.20 1.87 -14.88
N MET A 285 -10.51 2.57 -15.97
CA MET A 285 -10.86 3.99 -16.02
C MET A 285 -12.24 4.15 -16.68
N PRO A 286 -13.35 3.92 -15.96
CA PRO A 286 -14.68 3.77 -16.56
C PRO A 286 -15.16 4.98 -17.37
N PHE A 287 -14.53 6.14 -17.18
CA PHE A 287 -14.88 7.40 -17.86
C PHE A 287 -13.78 7.90 -18.79
N VAL A 288 -12.83 7.05 -19.20
CA VAL A 288 -11.69 7.47 -20.02
C VAL A 288 -12.14 8.10 -21.34
N ASN A 289 -13.23 7.63 -21.94
CA ASN A 289 -13.76 8.18 -23.19
C ASN A 289 -14.52 9.49 -23.02
N SER A 290 -15.01 9.83 -21.82
CA SER A 290 -15.75 11.06 -21.55
C SER A 290 -14.90 12.14 -20.87
N ILE A 291 -13.89 11.75 -20.08
CA ILE A 291 -13.06 12.70 -19.31
C ILE A 291 -11.67 12.88 -19.94
N SER A 292 -11.17 11.87 -20.67
CA SER A 292 -9.82 11.85 -21.23
C SER A 292 -9.85 11.25 -22.64
N ASP A 293 -8.68 10.95 -23.17
CA ASP A 293 -8.51 10.24 -24.44
C ASP A 293 -7.64 8.99 -24.21
N PRO A 294 -8.16 7.78 -24.49
CA PRO A 294 -7.40 6.54 -24.36
C PRO A 294 -6.05 6.58 -25.07
N ARG A 295 -5.96 7.30 -26.22
CA ARG A 295 -4.72 7.46 -26.98
C ARG A 295 -3.63 8.20 -26.21
N ILE A 296 -4.01 9.15 -25.35
CA ILE A 296 -3.07 9.87 -24.48
C ILE A 296 -2.49 8.92 -23.45
N ILE A 297 -3.34 8.12 -22.81
CA ILE A 297 -2.91 7.11 -21.82
C ILE A 297 -1.98 6.07 -22.46
N LYS A 298 -2.34 5.59 -23.67
CA LYS A 298 -1.47 4.68 -24.45
C LYS A 298 -0.12 5.31 -24.77
N SER A 299 -0.11 6.57 -25.22
CA SER A 299 1.14 7.31 -25.50
C SER A 299 2.00 7.51 -24.24
N LEU A 300 1.39 7.71 -23.08
CA LEU A 300 2.12 7.80 -21.80
C LEU A 300 2.76 6.44 -21.46
N LEU A 301 2.03 5.35 -21.63
CA LEU A 301 2.55 4.00 -21.43
C LEU A 301 3.72 3.70 -22.38
N ASP A 302 3.57 4.02 -23.67
CA ASP A 302 4.60 3.78 -24.68
C ASP A 302 5.90 4.54 -24.38
N LYS A 303 5.81 5.75 -23.85
CA LYS A 303 6.98 6.56 -23.42
C LYS A 303 7.74 5.96 -22.24
N THR A 304 7.17 5.00 -21.53
CA THR A 304 7.84 4.31 -20.43
C THR A 304 8.60 3.06 -20.86
N GLN A 305 8.55 2.70 -22.15
CA GLN A 305 9.34 1.59 -22.69
C GLN A 305 10.83 1.78 -22.38
N GLY A 306 11.47 0.75 -21.81
CA GLY A 306 12.85 0.83 -21.32
C GLY A 306 13.02 1.47 -19.93
N ASN A 307 11.94 1.91 -19.28
CA ASN A 307 11.95 2.38 -17.90
C ASN A 307 10.94 1.59 -17.05
N PRO A 308 11.33 0.45 -16.46
CA PRO A 308 10.43 -0.43 -15.70
C PRO A 308 9.73 0.29 -14.54
N VAL A 309 10.40 1.23 -13.87
CA VAL A 309 9.85 2.00 -12.74
C VAL A 309 8.69 2.87 -13.20
N ALA A 310 8.88 3.64 -14.27
CA ALA A 310 7.84 4.50 -14.82
C ALA A 310 6.66 3.69 -15.41
N GLN A 311 6.97 2.59 -16.09
CA GLN A 311 5.95 1.70 -16.66
C GLN A 311 5.04 1.16 -15.57
N ALA A 312 5.63 0.61 -14.58
CA ALA A 312 4.91 0.00 -13.49
C ALA A 312 4.12 1.06 -12.67
N GLU A 313 4.57 2.34 -12.56
CA GLU A 313 3.76 3.41 -11.98
C GLU A 313 2.44 3.62 -12.77
N ILE A 314 2.51 3.63 -14.10
CA ILE A 314 1.32 3.73 -14.95
C ILE A 314 0.43 2.49 -14.78
N LEU A 315 1.01 1.28 -14.75
CA LEU A 315 0.27 0.04 -14.55
C LEU A 315 -0.51 0.05 -13.22
N ALA A 316 0.14 0.45 -12.13
CA ALA A 316 -0.51 0.50 -10.83
C ALA A 316 -1.55 1.62 -10.72
N LYS A 317 -1.24 2.84 -11.21
CA LYS A 317 -2.10 4.00 -11.00
C LYS A 317 -3.22 4.13 -12.03
N SER A 318 -2.95 3.88 -13.32
CA SER A 318 -3.95 4.04 -14.37
C SER A 318 -4.75 2.77 -14.60
N PHE A 319 -4.10 1.62 -14.55
CA PHE A 319 -4.73 0.34 -14.89
C PHE A 319 -5.10 -0.51 -13.68
N ASN A 320 -4.73 -0.08 -12.48
CA ASN A 320 -4.97 -0.78 -11.22
C ASN A 320 -4.44 -2.23 -11.22
N ILE A 321 -3.44 -2.51 -12.06
CA ILE A 321 -2.74 -3.78 -12.05
C ILE A 321 -1.79 -3.77 -10.85
N PRO A 322 -1.96 -4.71 -9.90
CA PRO A 322 -1.06 -4.82 -8.77
C PRO A 322 0.37 -4.99 -9.28
N GLN A 323 1.25 -4.11 -8.87
CA GLN A 323 2.66 -4.28 -9.11
C GLN A 323 3.29 -4.69 -7.79
N SER A 324 4.07 -5.74 -7.79
CA SER A 324 5.01 -5.97 -6.69
C SER A 324 5.78 -4.66 -6.54
N SER A 325 5.83 -4.11 -5.33
CA SER A 325 6.26 -2.73 -5.11
C SER A 325 7.51 -2.41 -5.93
N PHE A 326 7.48 -1.29 -6.68
CA PHE A 326 8.47 -0.84 -7.66
C PHE A 326 9.90 -0.78 -7.19
N ASN A 327 10.12 -0.90 -5.90
CA ASN A 327 11.41 -0.92 -5.27
C ASN A 327 11.80 -2.33 -4.80
N ALA A 328 11.04 -3.39 -5.15
CA ALA A 328 11.53 -4.75 -4.95
C ALA A 328 12.77 -4.93 -5.84
N LEU A 329 13.88 -5.26 -5.23
CA LEU A 329 15.12 -5.49 -5.97
C LEU A 329 15.07 -6.85 -6.66
N PHE A 330 14.34 -7.81 -6.11
CA PHE A 330 14.24 -9.20 -6.59
C PHE A 330 12.80 -9.57 -6.90
N THR A 331 12.59 -10.40 -7.91
CA THR A 331 11.31 -11.05 -8.17
C THR A 331 11.25 -12.41 -7.47
N THR A 332 10.05 -12.93 -7.22
CA THR A 332 9.89 -14.26 -6.63
C THR A 332 10.54 -15.35 -7.48
N GLU A 333 10.44 -15.25 -8.80
CA GLU A 333 11.03 -16.18 -9.76
C GLU A 333 12.58 -16.17 -9.70
N GLU A 334 13.20 -14.98 -9.59
CA GLU A 334 14.65 -14.86 -9.38
C GLU A 334 15.09 -15.54 -8.08
N LEU A 335 14.28 -15.45 -7.04
CA LEU A 335 14.61 -16.01 -5.72
C LEU A 335 14.36 -17.51 -5.62
N GLU A 336 13.36 -18.07 -6.31
CA GLU A 336 13.13 -19.53 -6.34
C GLU A 336 14.35 -20.30 -6.86
N GLY A 337 15.11 -19.71 -7.78
CA GLY A 337 16.34 -20.28 -8.33
C GLY A 337 17.56 -20.23 -7.37
N THR A 338 17.46 -19.58 -6.22
CA THR A 338 18.57 -19.50 -5.24
C THR A 338 18.54 -20.60 -4.19
N LEU A 339 17.39 -21.27 -4.00
CA LEU A 339 17.24 -22.33 -3.00
C LEU A 339 17.98 -23.61 -3.43
N GLU A 340 19.00 -23.96 -2.68
CA GLU A 340 19.71 -25.22 -2.82
C GLU A 340 20.10 -25.76 -1.44
N GLU A 341 19.78 -27.01 -1.13
CA GLU A 341 20.13 -27.64 0.14
C GLU A 341 21.66 -27.70 0.29
N MET A 342 22.20 -27.17 1.38
CA MET A 342 23.64 -26.97 1.54
C MET A 342 24.08 -27.16 2.97
N ASP A 343 25.25 -27.82 3.12
CA ASP A 343 26.00 -27.85 4.37
C ASP A 343 27.31 -27.05 4.23
N ILE A 344 27.66 -26.32 5.28
CA ILE A 344 28.98 -25.72 5.41
C ILE A 344 29.99 -26.77 5.83
N GLU A 345 31.05 -26.93 5.04
CA GLU A 345 32.08 -27.95 5.29
C GLU A 345 33.13 -27.45 6.26
N TRP A 346 33.72 -28.37 7.01
CA TRP A 346 34.86 -28.08 7.88
C TRP A 346 36.02 -27.49 7.10
N GLY A 347 36.56 -26.36 7.60
CA GLY A 347 37.72 -25.68 7.00
C GLY A 347 37.37 -24.75 5.85
N ASN A 348 36.09 -24.51 5.55
CA ASN A 348 35.74 -23.49 4.54
C ASN A 348 36.29 -22.13 4.92
N GLU A 349 36.85 -21.44 3.93
CA GLU A 349 37.17 -20.02 4.01
C GLU A 349 35.89 -19.21 3.92
N VAL A 350 35.65 -18.36 4.93
CA VAL A 350 34.40 -17.61 5.06
C VAL A 350 34.63 -16.12 5.26
N THR A 351 33.70 -15.31 4.77
CA THR A 351 33.53 -13.91 5.19
C THR A 351 32.22 -13.76 5.97
N ILE A 352 32.22 -12.88 6.96
CA ILE A 352 31.10 -12.75 7.89
C ILE A 352 30.61 -11.30 7.90
N GLY A 353 29.34 -11.10 7.59
CA GLY A 353 28.66 -9.82 7.68
C GLY A 353 27.69 -9.75 8.84
N SER A 354 27.50 -8.57 9.41
CA SER A 354 26.60 -8.37 10.55
C SER A 354 25.82 -7.06 10.45
N ASP A 355 24.50 -7.12 10.67
CA ASP A 355 23.66 -5.93 10.81
C ASP A 355 23.01 -5.90 12.19
N PHE A 356 23.45 -4.97 13.05
CA PHE A 356 22.95 -4.81 14.41
C PHE A 356 21.87 -3.74 14.47
N SER A 357 20.76 -4.03 15.09
CA SER A 357 19.74 -3.07 15.41
C SER A 357 19.87 -2.52 16.84
N ALA A 358 19.36 -1.31 17.07
CA ALA A 358 19.41 -0.69 18.39
C ALA A 358 18.33 -1.22 19.33
N VAL A 359 17.09 -1.34 18.87
CA VAL A 359 15.91 -1.79 19.66
C VAL A 359 14.83 -2.28 18.69
N ASP A 360 14.10 -3.34 19.07
CA ASP A 360 12.89 -3.79 18.39
C ASP A 360 13.04 -4.29 16.94
N ASP A 361 14.25 -4.52 16.48
CA ASP A 361 14.54 -5.02 15.15
C ASP A 361 15.37 -6.31 15.20
N LEU A 362 15.50 -7.02 14.08
CA LEU A 362 16.39 -8.17 13.98
C LEU A 362 17.85 -7.71 14.03
N THR A 363 18.68 -8.47 14.71
CA THR A 363 20.12 -8.47 14.50
C THR A 363 20.46 -9.68 13.66
N ALA A 364 21.23 -9.51 12.59
CA ALA A 364 21.53 -10.59 11.66
C ALA A 364 23.03 -10.80 11.48
N ILE A 365 23.42 -12.06 11.33
CA ILE A 365 24.75 -12.52 10.94
C ILE A 365 24.63 -13.31 9.64
N SER A 366 25.46 -13.01 8.66
CA SER A 366 25.59 -13.78 7.42
C SER A 366 26.99 -14.36 7.30
N ILE A 367 27.06 -15.65 7.07
CA ILE A 367 28.32 -16.38 6.79
C ILE A 367 28.32 -16.72 5.31
N MET A 368 29.35 -16.29 4.59
CA MET A 368 29.47 -16.45 3.14
C MET A 368 30.74 -17.22 2.78
N TRP A 369 30.62 -18.17 1.86
CA TRP A 369 31.75 -18.95 1.35
C TRP A 369 31.59 -19.28 -0.13
N ARG A 370 32.64 -19.79 -0.75
CA ARG A 370 32.65 -20.19 -2.16
C ARG A 370 32.59 -21.70 -2.30
N ASN A 371 31.77 -22.15 -3.23
CA ASN A 371 31.79 -23.54 -3.70
C ASN A 371 31.78 -23.57 -5.22
N GLY A 372 32.91 -23.90 -5.82
CA GLY A 372 33.11 -23.80 -7.27
C GLY A 372 33.02 -22.36 -7.76
N GLN A 373 32.07 -22.06 -8.64
CA GLN A 373 31.81 -20.69 -9.13
C GLN A 373 30.71 -19.97 -8.33
N ALA A 374 29.91 -20.70 -7.55
CA ALA A 374 28.82 -20.11 -6.80
C ALA A 374 29.27 -19.57 -5.44
N LEU A 375 28.73 -18.43 -5.03
CA LEU A 375 28.77 -17.94 -3.67
C LEU A 375 27.61 -18.55 -2.89
N ARG A 376 27.91 -19.05 -1.71
CA ARG A 376 26.95 -19.63 -0.78
C ARG A 376 26.85 -18.79 0.48
N THR A 377 25.66 -18.70 1.05
CA THR A 377 25.44 -17.93 2.28
C THR A 377 24.44 -18.61 3.20
N LYS A 378 24.72 -18.52 4.50
CA LYS A 378 23.83 -18.94 5.58
C LYS A 378 23.63 -17.80 6.55
N ASN A 379 22.38 -17.56 6.94
CA ASN A 379 22.02 -16.41 7.77
C ASN A 379 21.43 -16.86 9.11
N PHE A 380 21.75 -16.11 10.13
CA PHE A 380 21.23 -16.28 11.47
C PHE A 380 20.71 -14.93 11.96
N ALA A 381 19.57 -14.93 12.61
CA ALA A 381 18.99 -13.75 13.21
C ALA A 381 18.77 -13.91 14.71
N PHE A 382 18.78 -12.79 15.40
CA PHE A 382 18.54 -12.69 16.84
C PHE A 382 17.46 -11.65 17.08
N LEU A 383 16.49 -11.99 17.95
CA LEU A 383 15.40 -11.09 18.31
C LEU A 383 15.20 -11.07 19.82
N PRO A 384 15.01 -9.91 20.47
CA PRO A 384 14.65 -9.86 21.88
C PRO A 384 13.33 -10.58 22.13
N GLU A 385 13.26 -11.43 23.16
CA GLU A 385 12.05 -12.16 23.52
C GLU A 385 10.87 -11.22 23.81
N ASN A 386 11.12 -10.07 24.44
CA ASN A 386 10.10 -9.07 24.69
C ASN A 386 9.51 -8.48 23.40
N THR A 387 10.32 -8.29 22.37
CA THR A 387 9.87 -7.80 21.06
C THR A 387 9.01 -8.86 20.37
N PHE A 388 9.45 -10.12 20.39
CA PHE A 388 8.66 -11.22 19.84
C PHE A 388 7.27 -11.32 20.49
N GLN A 389 7.19 -11.20 21.82
CA GLN A 389 5.93 -11.33 22.55
C GLN A 389 4.98 -10.15 22.37
N ASN A 390 5.49 -8.91 22.32
CA ASN A 390 4.68 -7.72 22.50
C ASN A 390 4.56 -6.83 21.26
N LYS A 391 5.47 -6.94 20.29
CA LYS A 391 5.58 -5.99 19.16
C LYS A 391 5.46 -6.61 17.78
N THR A 392 5.46 -7.95 17.66
CA THR A 392 5.30 -8.63 16.37
C THR A 392 3.84 -8.74 15.95
N THR A 393 3.58 -8.61 14.66
CA THR A 393 2.26 -8.90 14.07
C THR A 393 1.96 -10.39 14.08
N LYS A 394 0.72 -10.78 13.81
CA LYS A 394 0.32 -12.20 13.74
C LYS A 394 1.04 -12.91 12.58
N GLU A 395 1.18 -12.22 11.45
CA GLU A 395 1.89 -12.72 10.28
C GLU A 395 3.38 -12.91 10.57
N GLN A 396 4.05 -11.91 11.16
CA GLN A 396 5.45 -12.02 11.57
C GLN A 396 5.70 -13.18 12.52
N ARG A 397 4.79 -13.42 13.46
CA ARG A 397 4.91 -14.55 14.38
C ARG A 397 4.89 -15.92 13.69
N GLN A 398 4.14 -16.05 12.59
CA GLN A 398 4.12 -17.29 11.80
C GLN A 398 5.48 -17.54 11.14
N TYR A 399 6.05 -16.53 10.49
CA TYR A 399 7.39 -16.62 9.90
C TYR A 399 8.46 -16.83 10.96
N TYR A 400 8.44 -16.07 12.03
CA TYR A 400 9.44 -16.19 13.09
C TYR A 400 9.36 -17.55 13.80
N ALA A 401 8.18 -18.11 14.03
CA ALA A 401 8.03 -19.46 14.58
C ALA A 401 8.65 -20.52 13.66
N LYS A 402 8.52 -20.37 12.34
CA LYS A 402 9.18 -21.24 11.36
C LYS A 402 10.70 -21.10 11.46
N PHE A 403 11.25 -19.89 11.43
CA PHE A 403 12.69 -19.63 11.51
C PHE A 403 13.31 -20.09 12.84
N ILE A 404 12.55 -20.01 13.94
CA ILE A 404 12.98 -20.57 15.25
C ILE A 404 13.08 -22.09 15.17
N ASN A 405 12.09 -22.76 14.57
CA ASN A 405 12.10 -24.22 14.42
C ASN A 405 13.22 -24.71 13.50
N GLU A 406 13.59 -23.93 12.49
CA GLU A 406 14.70 -24.20 11.56
C GLU A 406 16.07 -23.83 12.14
N GLY A 407 16.10 -23.13 13.28
CA GLY A 407 17.34 -22.70 13.93
C GLY A 407 18.00 -21.47 13.30
N SER A 408 17.35 -20.80 12.33
CA SER A 408 17.85 -19.55 11.71
C SER A 408 17.48 -18.30 12.51
N LEU A 409 16.52 -18.37 13.46
CA LEU A 409 16.17 -17.29 14.37
C LEU A 409 16.28 -17.73 15.83
N THR A 410 17.06 -16.99 16.62
CA THR A 410 17.22 -17.22 18.06
C THR A 410 16.56 -16.09 18.86
N LEU A 411 15.72 -16.45 19.84
CA LEU A 411 15.18 -15.49 20.80
C LEU A 411 16.18 -15.27 21.93
N MET A 412 16.55 -14.00 22.16
CA MET A 412 17.44 -13.60 23.24
C MET A 412 16.66 -13.04 24.43
N LYS A 413 17.07 -13.38 25.64
CA LYS A 413 16.42 -12.91 26.87
C LYS A 413 16.55 -11.38 27.01
N GLY A 414 15.47 -10.72 27.38
CA GLY A 414 15.47 -9.29 27.67
C GLY A 414 14.78 -8.44 26.62
N ALA A 415 15.05 -7.14 26.67
CA ALA A 415 14.46 -6.12 25.78
C ALA A 415 15.40 -5.64 24.66
N GLU A 416 16.68 -5.95 24.75
CA GLU A 416 17.74 -5.54 23.82
C GLU A 416 18.64 -6.71 23.47
N ILE A 417 19.30 -6.66 22.32
CA ILE A 417 20.29 -7.64 21.90
C ILE A 417 21.61 -7.39 22.60
N ASN A 418 22.12 -8.40 23.29
CA ASN A 418 23.45 -8.37 23.86
C ASN A 418 24.48 -8.74 22.79
N GLN A 419 25.29 -7.76 22.36
CA GLN A 419 26.30 -7.96 21.31
C GLN A 419 27.41 -8.95 21.70
N ASP A 420 27.74 -9.04 23.00
CA ASP A 420 28.74 -10.00 23.47
C ASP A 420 28.19 -11.44 23.40
N GLU A 421 26.89 -11.65 23.66
CA GLU A 421 26.26 -12.96 23.51
C GLU A 421 26.18 -13.40 22.04
N VAL A 422 25.87 -12.48 21.13
CA VAL A 422 25.89 -12.74 19.68
C VAL A 422 27.29 -13.11 19.22
N TYR A 423 28.32 -12.37 19.71
CA TYR A 423 29.72 -12.70 19.39
C TYR A 423 30.11 -14.08 19.92
N ASN A 424 29.80 -14.41 21.16
CA ASN A 424 30.12 -15.71 21.75
C ASN A 424 29.45 -16.86 20.99
N TRP A 425 28.18 -16.68 20.58
CA TRP A 425 27.48 -17.64 19.74
C TRP A 425 28.19 -17.82 18.38
N LEU A 426 28.63 -16.74 17.75
CA LEU A 426 29.35 -16.78 16.48
C LEU A 426 30.71 -17.48 16.62
N ASP A 427 31.47 -17.16 17.65
CA ASP A 427 32.77 -17.78 17.94
C ASP A 427 32.62 -19.29 18.15
N GLU A 428 31.64 -19.72 18.93
CA GLU A 428 31.29 -21.14 19.11
C GLU A 428 30.94 -21.82 17.78
N TYR A 429 30.16 -21.11 16.92
CA TYR A 429 29.78 -21.63 15.60
C TYR A 429 31.02 -21.81 14.70
N ILE A 430 31.91 -20.82 14.66
CA ILE A 430 33.15 -20.85 13.88
C ILE A 430 34.03 -22.03 14.33
N GLN A 431 34.21 -22.21 15.65
CA GLN A 431 35.03 -23.27 16.22
C GLN A 431 34.41 -24.66 15.98
N THR A 432 33.09 -24.78 16.16
CA THR A 432 32.38 -26.07 15.98
C THR A 432 32.46 -26.55 14.53
N HIS A 433 32.44 -25.64 13.56
CA HIS A 433 32.53 -25.96 12.13
C HIS A 433 33.95 -25.83 11.57
N GLY A 434 34.93 -25.44 12.40
CA GLY A 434 36.34 -25.30 12.01
C GLY A 434 36.56 -24.30 10.88
N LEU A 435 35.80 -23.21 10.86
CA LEU A 435 35.82 -22.23 9.74
C LEU A 435 37.08 -21.38 9.74
N SER A 436 37.63 -21.11 8.56
CA SER A 436 38.74 -20.18 8.34
C SER A 436 38.20 -18.81 7.98
N VAL A 437 38.20 -17.86 8.94
CA VAL A 437 37.61 -16.54 8.72
C VAL A 437 38.60 -15.64 7.99
N LEU A 438 38.19 -15.15 6.81
CA LEU A 438 38.97 -14.19 6.00
C LEU A 438 38.73 -12.75 6.45
N GLY A 439 37.56 -12.43 7.03
CA GLY A 439 37.27 -11.12 7.57
C GLY A 439 35.80 -10.94 7.96
N PHE A 440 35.56 -9.87 8.70
CA PHE A 440 34.26 -9.48 9.21
C PHE A 440 33.87 -8.11 8.66
N ALA A 441 32.57 -7.88 8.49
CA ALA A 441 32.02 -6.55 8.22
C ALA A 441 30.79 -6.26 9.10
N GLY A 442 30.60 -4.99 9.42
CA GLY A 442 29.43 -4.55 10.18
C GLY A 442 29.19 -3.05 10.05
N ASP A 443 28.00 -2.61 10.51
CA ASP A 443 27.64 -1.20 10.55
C ASP A 443 28.62 -0.40 11.41
N ALA A 444 28.97 0.80 10.94
CA ALA A 444 29.97 1.67 11.59
C ALA A 444 29.52 2.22 12.97
N TYR A 445 28.22 2.14 13.30
CA TYR A 445 27.66 2.84 14.46
C TYR A 445 27.10 1.91 15.55
N PHE A 446 26.44 0.82 15.20
CA PHE A 446 25.65 0.00 16.13
C PHE A 446 26.33 -1.28 16.62
N SER A 447 27.53 -1.62 16.17
CA SER A 447 28.22 -2.88 16.45
C SER A 447 29.49 -2.74 17.30
N LYS A 448 29.57 -1.76 18.19
CA LYS A 448 30.82 -1.41 18.90
C LYS A 448 31.37 -2.51 19.83
N ALA A 449 30.50 -3.20 20.57
CA ALA A 449 30.95 -4.26 21.46
C ALA A 449 31.36 -5.51 20.66
N TYR A 450 30.56 -5.86 19.67
CA TYR A 450 30.85 -6.93 18.72
C TYR A 450 32.18 -6.69 17.98
N GLN A 451 32.38 -5.49 17.41
CA GLN A 451 33.64 -5.10 16.76
C GLN A 451 34.85 -5.26 17.70
N ARG A 452 34.75 -4.76 18.93
CA ARG A 452 35.85 -4.84 19.92
C ARG A 452 36.22 -6.29 20.22
N ASN A 453 35.28 -7.21 20.29
CA ASN A 453 35.57 -8.63 20.50
C ASN A 453 36.31 -9.24 19.30
N ILE A 454 35.89 -8.90 18.07
CA ILE A 454 36.60 -9.34 16.85
C ILE A 454 38.02 -8.79 16.80
N GLU A 455 38.19 -7.49 17.05
CA GLU A 455 39.52 -6.85 17.06
C GLU A 455 40.44 -7.47 18.12
N ARG A 456 39.90 -7.89 19.28
CA ARG A 456 40.67 -8.56 20.33
C ARG A 456 41.13 -9.95 19.89
N ASP A 457 40.28 -10.75 19.26
CA ASP A 457 40.56 -12.17 19.03
C ASP A 457 41.15 -12.46 17.65
N TYR A 458 40.85 -11.61 16.62
CA TYR A 458 41.34 -11.75 15.25
C TYR A 458 42.30 -10.64 14.84
N GLY A 459 42.26 -9.45 15.47
CA GLY A 459 43.07 -8.27 15.14
C GLY A 459 42.25 -7.17 14.42
N GLU A 460 42.77 -5.94 14.50
CA GLU A 460 42.09 -4.75 13.99
C GLU A 460 41.82 -4.79 12.47
N ASN A 461 42.67 -5.46 11.70
CA ASN A 461 42.55 -5.55 10.24
C ASN A 461 41.46 -6.52 9.76
N TYR A 462 40.89 -7.34 10.65
CA TYR A 462 39.86 -8.29 10.28
C TYR A 462 38.45 -7.69 10.25
N TYR A 463 38.24 -6.45 10.73
CA TYR A 463 36.94 -5.83 10.78
C TYR A 463 36.80 -4.65 9.83
N THR A 464 35.93 -4.76 8.84
CA THR A 464 35.59 -3.70 7.87
C THR A 464 34.33 -2.97 8.32
N LYS A 465 34.45 -1.64 8.52
CA LYS A 465 33.29 -0.78 8.83
C LYS A 465 32.55 -0.39 7.56
N VAL A 466 31.33 -0.82 7.43
CA VAL A 466 30.47 -0.53 6.28
C VAL A 466 29.52 0.62 6.60
N ARG A 467 29.51 1.66 5.77
CA ARG A 467 28.52 2.73 5.85
C ARG A 467 27.29 2.35 5.02
N GLN A 468 26.11 2.36 5.63
CA GLN A 468 24.86 2.04 4.96
C GLN A 468 24.33 3.24 4.15
N ASN A 469 24.97 3.54 3.02
CA ASN A 469 24.57 4.61 2.09
C ASN A 469 24.62 4.14 0.63
N ALA A 470 24.08 4.94 -0.28
CA ALA A 470 23.99 4.60 -1.70
C ALA A 470 25.36 4.36 -2.35
N MET A 471 26.38 5.13 -1.97
CA MET A 471 27.73 5.02 -2.53
C MET A 471 28.39 3.68 -2.18
N THR A 472 28.20 3.20 -0.95
CA THR A 472 28.83 1.97 -0.46
C THR A 472 28.04 0.72 -0.86
N LEU A 473 26.70 0.77 -0.82
CA LEU A 473 25.87 -0.43 -0.98
C LEU A 473 25.39 -0.68 -2.42
N SER A 474 25.45 0.32 -3.33
CA SER A 474 24.88 0.20 -4.66
C SER A 474 25.56 -0.86 -5.52
N ALA A 475 26.90 -0.85 -5.59
CA ALA A 475 27.63 -1.82 -6.40
C ALA A 475 27.45 -3.25 -5.87
N PRO A 476 27.67 -3.56 -4.55
CA PRO A 476 27.44 -4.89 -3.99
C PRO A 476 26.02 -5.41 -4.20
N LEU A 477 24.98 -4.57 -4.00
CA LEU A 477 23.59 -4.96 -4.22
C LEU A 477 23.34 -5.34 -5.69
N LYS A 478 23.86 -4.58 -6.65
CA LYS A 478 23.73 -4.88 -8.08
C LYS A 478 24.45 -6.16 -8.46
N THR A 479 25.64 -6.39 -7.89
CA THR A 479 26.41 -7.60 -8.18
C THR A 479 25.74 -8.84 -7.58
N VAL A 480 25.29 -8.79 -6.33
CA VAL A 480 24.53 -9.91 -5.73
C VAL A 480 23.27 -10.19 -6.54
N LYS A 481 22.54 -9.16 -6.98
CA LYS A 481 21.40 -9.34 -7.88
C LYS A 481 21.77 -10.07 -9.17
N ALA A 482 22.86 -9.64 -9.82
CA ALA A 482 23.32 -10.29 -11.07
C ALA A 482 23.72 -11.75 -10.84
N ARG A 483 24.38 -12.07 -9.71
CA ARG A 483 24.74 -13.43 -9.34
C ARG A 483 23.51 -14.32 -9.05
N ILE A 484 22.47 -13.77 -8.39
CA ILE A 484 21.20 -14.45 -8.18
C ILE A 484 20.56 -14.78 -9.54
N ALA A 485 20.44 -13.81 -10.44
CA ALA A 485 19.90 -14.00 -11.78
C ALA A 485 20.73 -14.98 -12.63
N GLY A 486 22.04 -15.07 -12.37
CA GLY A 486 22.96 -16.02 -13.03
C GLY A 486 23.05 -17.39 -12.36
N HIS A 487 22.28 -17.68 -11.30
CA HIS A 487 22.39 -18.90 -10.47
C HIS A 487 23.79 -19.11 -9.85
N GLU A 488 24.53 -18.03 -9.67
CA GLU A 488 25.86 -18.01 -9.04
C GLU A 488 25.82 -17.61 -7.56
N PHE A 489 24.61 -17.46 -7.00
CA PHE A 489 24.38 -17.17 -5.58
C PHE A 489 23.33 -18.15 -5.06
N GLN A 490 23.68 -18.89 -4.01
CA GLN A 490 22.87 -19.99 -3.48
C GLN A 490 22.70 -19.86 -1.96
N SER A 491 21.53 -20.26 -1.44
CA SER A 491 21.23 -20.33 -0.02
C SER A 491 20.15 -21.37 0.23
N ASP A 492 20.26 -22.11 1.34
CA ASP A 492 19.19 -22.98 1.87
C ASP A 492 18.28 -22.25 2.88
N ASP A 493 18.48 -20.95 3.05
CA ASP A 493 17.99 -20.17 4.18
C ASP A 493 16.71 -19.40 3.80
N GLU A 494 15.59 -19.90 4.25
CA GLU A 494 14.30 -19.23 4.04
C GLU A 494 14.18 -17.87 4.72
N LEU A 495 14.95 -17.63 5.81
CA LEU A 495 15.03 -16.32 6.46
C LEU A 495 15.63 -15.27 5.50
N LEU A 496 16.71 -15.64 4.78
CA LEU A 496 17.30 -14.76 3.77
C LEU A 496 16.33 -14.50 2.62
N LEU A 497 15.68 -15.55 2.08
CA LEU A 497 14.73 -15.39 0.96
C LEU A 497 13.54 -14.51 1.35
N TRP A 498 12.99 -14.72 2.55
CA TRP A 498 11.95 -13.86 3.08
C TRP A 498 12.43 -12.40 3.17
N SER A 499 13.65 -12.18 3.65
CA SER A 499 14.27 -10.86 3.77
C SER A 499 14.55 -10.21 2.40
N LEU A 500 15.00 -10.96 1.40
CA LEU A 500 15.18 -10.50 0.02
C LEU A 500 13.85 -10.09 -0.63
N ASN A 501 12.78 -10.84 -0.39
CA ASN A 501 11.43 -10.49 -0.81
C ASN A 501 10.93 -9.17 -0.19
N ASN A 502 11.34 -8.89 1.05
CA ASN A 502 10.98 -7.66 1.77
C ASN A 502 11.81 -6.46 1.33
N LEU A 503 12.97 -6.69 0.70
CA LEU A 503 13.88 -5.62 0.33
C LEU A 503 13.25 -4.67 -0.68
N ARG A 504 13.26 -3.39 -0.33
CA ARG A 504 12.89 -2.27 -1.20
C ARG A 504 14.08 -1.33 -1.31
N VAL A 505 14.32 -0.82 -2.50
CA VAL A 505 15.45 0.09 -2.74
C VAL A 505 14.98 1.49 -3.13
N LYS A 506 15.79 2.48 -2.80
CA LYS A 506 15.72 3.83 -3.39
C LYS A 506 16.74 3.90 -4.52
N ILE A 507 16.41 4.68 -5.54
CA ILE A 507 17.33 5.02 -6.63
C ILE A 507 17.63 6.51 -6.51
N ASP A 508 18.91 6.89 -6.47
CA ASP A 508 19.32 8.28 -6.48
C ASP A 508 19.46 8.84 -7.91
N ALA A 509 19.75 10.15 -8.03
CA ALA A 509 19.90 10.82 -9.32
C ALA A 509 21.06 10.27 -10.19
N ASN A 510 21.99 9.53 -9.59
CA ASN A 510 23.12 8.89 -10.28
C ASN A 510 22.87 7.40 -10.57
N ASN A 511 21.65 6.93 -10.45
CA ASN A 511 21.27 5.53 -10.62
C ASN A 511 21.89 4.57 -9.58
N ASN A 512 22.32 5.08 -8.42
CA ASN A 512 22.71 4.22 -7.31
C ASN A 512 21.49 3.72 -6.58
N ILE A 513 21.50 2.44 -6.23
CA ILE A 513 20.45 1.79 -5.44
C ILE A 513 20.92 1.62 -3.98
N TYR A 514 20.02 1.78 -3.03
CA TYR A 514 20.29 1.48 -1.63
C TYR A 514 19.00 1.10 -0.88
N PRO A 515 19.11 0.31 0.19
CA PRO A 515 17.96 -0.17 0.94
C PRO A 515 17.07 0.95 1.48
N ASN A 516 15.77 0.81 1.33
CA ASN A 516 14.78 1.74 1.84
C ASN A 516 14.04 1.13 3.04
N LYS A 517 14.64 1.21 4.24
CA LYS A 517 14.04 0.66 5.48
C LYS A 517 12.62 1.21 5.77
N GLN A 518 12.26 2.41 5.29
CA GLN A 518 10.92 2.99 5.47
C GLN A 518 9.84 2.38 4.56
N LYS A 519 10.25 1.77 3.44
CA LYS A 519 9.37 1.14 2.46
C LYS A 519 9.56 -0.37 2.39
N ALA A 520 10.48 -0.93 3.16
CA ALA A 520 10.59 -2.37 3.30
C ALA A 520 9.27 -2.92 3.85
N VAL A 521 8.84 -4.05 3.30
CA VAL A 521 7.58 -4.71 3.70
C VAL A 521 7.70 -5.24 5.12
N ASP A 522 8.87 -5.79 5.45
CA ASP A 522 9.24 -6.30 6.76
C ASP A 522 10.77 -6.18 6.94
N LYS A 523 11.36 -6.95 7.84
CA LYS A 523 12.78 -6.89 8.21
C LYS A 523 13.71 -7.29 7.04
N ILE A 524 14.77 -6.52 6.86
CA ILE A 524 15.78 -6.70 5.80
C ILE A 524 17.20 -6.86 6.34
N ASP A 525 17.34 -7.01 7.65
CA ASP A 525 18.63 -7.10 8.32
C ASP A 525 19.47 -8.30 7.84
N PRO A 526 18.90 -9.51 7.56
CA PRO A 526 19.64 -10.61 6.94
C PRO A 526 20.25 -10.25 5.57
N VAL A 527 19.52 -9.48 4.74
CA VAL A 527 20.08 -9.02 3.46
C VAL A 527 21.24 -8.06 3.68
N LEU A 528 21.11 -7.12 4.62
CA LEU A 528 22.19 -6.16 4.92
C LEU A 528 23.42 -6.86 5.44
N ALA A 529 23.27 -7.85 6.31
CA ALA A 529 24.38 -8.69 6.77
C ALA A 529 25.02 -9.45 5.59
N THR A 530 24.22 -10.01 4.67
CA THR A 530 24.72 -10.70 3.47
C THR A 530 25.51 -9.77 2.56
N ILE A 531 25.01 -8.54 2.31
CA ILE A 531 25.75 -7.55 1.51
C ILE A 531 27.04 -7.13 2.17
N GLN A 532 27.09 -7.05 3.49
CA GLN A 532 28.32 -6.73 4.23
C GLN A 532 29.34 -7.89 4.17
N ALA A 533 28.89 -9.15 4.25
CA ALA A 533 29.75 -10.31 4.01
C ALA A 533 30.33 -10.29 2.58
N TYR A 534 29.49 -9.94 1.59
CA TYR A 534 29.91 -9.84 0.20
C TYR A 534 30.97 -8.74 -0.03
N ILE A 535 30.85 -7.58 0.63
CA ILE A 535 31.85 -6.50 0.53
C ILE A 535 33.25 -6.99 0.96
N VAL A 536 33.33 -7.73 2.05
CA VAL A 536 34.61 -8.32 2.50
C VAL A 536 35.09 -9.38 1.53
N TRP A 537 34.19 -10.20 1.02
CA TRP A 537 34.51 -11.22 0.01
C TRP A 537 35.15 -10.58 -1.24
N GLU A 538 34.54 -9.56 -1.79
CA GLU A 538 35.04 -8.83 -2.98
C GLU A 538 36.43 -8.25 -2.75
N GLN A 539 36.72 -7.69 -1.57
CA GLN A 539 38.02 -7.16 -1.20
C GLN A 539 39.10 -8.25 -1.15
N GLN A 540 38.77 -9.47 -0.76
CA GLN A 540 39.71 -10.60 -0.70
C GLN A 540 39.98 -11.17 -2.11
N ASP A 541 38.93 -11.25 -2.96
CA ASP A 541 39.04 -11.78 -4.33
C ASP A 541 39.93 -10.83 -5.20
N ASP A 542 39.78 -9.49 -5.03
CA ASP A 542 40.65 -8.51 -5.69
C ASP A 542 42.13 -8.62 -5.27
N ASN A 543 42.38 -8.90 -4.00
CA ASN A 543 43.74 -9.07 -3.49
C ASN A 543 44.43 -10.36 -3.98
N THR A 544 43.65 -11.42 -4.24
CA THR A 544 44.17 -12.65 -4.82
C THR A 544 44.41 -12.54 -6.33
N GLY A 545 43.66 -11.65 -7.04
CA GLY A 545 43.85 -11.37 -8.46
C GLY A 545 45.11 -10.59 -8.84
N LEU A 546 45.79 -9.98 -7.89
CA LEU A 546 47.07 -9.26 -8.10
C LEU A 546 48.30 -10.14 -8.01
N MET A 547 48.17 -11.46 -7.84
CA MET A 547 49.28 -12.42 -7.77
C MET A 547 49.45 -13.30 -9.05
N TRP A 548 49.04 -12.81 -10.22
CA TRP A 548 49.33 -13.47 -11.50
C TRP A 548 50.05 -12.52 -12.48
#